data_7fcc70794de68410095990fd213a736d
#
_entry.id   7fcc70794de68410095990fd213a736d
#
_cell.length_a   1.000
_cell.length_b   1.000
_cell.length_c   1.000
_cell.angle_alpha   90.00
_cell.angle_beta   90.00
_cell.angle_gamma   90.00
#
_symmetry.space_group_name_H-M   'P 1'
#
loop_
_entity.id
_entity.type
_entity.pdbx_description
1 polymer ?
#
loop_
_entity_poly.entity_id
_entity_poly.type
_entity_poly.pdbx_seq_one_letter_code
_entity_poly.pdbx_strand_id
1 'polypeptide(L)'
;MPIMDEMEERATFRLKTGLAEMLKGGVIMDVVNPEEARIAESAGAVAVMALERVPADIRRDGGVARMSDPSMVLGIKEAVSIPVMAKARIGHFAEAQVLQALEVDYIDESEVLTPADEHNHIDKLAFDVPFVCGATNLGEALRRLGEGAAMIRSKGEAGTGNVVEAVRHMREITSGIRRLAQLGREELPSAAKDLNAPLEVVREVATLGSLPVPLFCAGGIATPADAALMMQLGAEGNFVGSGIFKSSDPERRGRAIVEATTHFADPERVAAASAGLGEAMAGLEIGQLAASGSLLQGRGA
;
A
#
# COMPACT_ATOMS: atom_id res chain seq x y z
N MET A 1 11.74 28.90 19.36
CA MET A 1 10.62 27.95 19.41
C MET A 1 10.35 27.30 18.05
N PRO A 2 10.18 27.95 16.88
CA PRO A 2 9.86 27.22 15.64
C PRO A 2 10.91 26.18 15.20
N ILE A 3 12.19 26.39 15.50
CA ILE A 3 13.27 25.45 15.11
C ILE A 3 13.27 24.15 15.93
N MET A 4 12.81 24.17 17.17
CA MET A 4 12.71 22.96 18.00
C MET A 4 11.54 22.08 17.54
N ASP A 5 10.40 22.67 17.20
CA ASP A 5 9.23 21.94 16.71
C ASP A 5 9.55 21.26 15.37
N GLU A 6 10.21 21.96 14.43
CA GLU A 6 10.63 21.35 13.16
C GLU A 6 11.66 20.21 13.33
N MET A 7 12.54 20.30 14.32
CA MET A 7 13.51 19.23 14.61
C MET A 7 12.83 17.99 15.22
N GLU A 8 11.83 18.21 16.06
CA GLU A 8 11.05 17.15 16.70
C GLU A 8 10.16 16.45 15.67
N GLU A 9 9.47 17.19 14.82
CA GLU A 9 8.70 16.65 13.68
C GLU A 9 9.56 15.81 12.74
N ARG A 10 10.76 16.28 12.36
CA ARG A 10 11.71 15.52 11.54
C ARG A 10 12.23 14.27 12.23
N ALA A 11 12.47 14.31 13.52
CA ALA A 11 12.90 13.12 14.28
C ALA A 11 11.79 12.08 14.34
N THR A 12 10.55 12.50 14.57
CA THR A 12 9.35 11.65 14.57
C THR A 12 9.10 11.04 13.19
N PHE A 13 9.21 11.83 12.12
CA PHE A 13 9.07 11.35 10.75
C PHE A 13 10.14 10.30 10.39
N ARG A 14 11.40 10.51 10.81
CA ARG A 14 12.48 9.53 10.60
C ARG A 14 12.21 8.21 11.32
N LEU A 15 11.65 8.25 12.54
CA LEU A 15 11.26 7.04 13.27
C LEU A 15 10.16 6.28 12.50
N LYS A 16 9.11 6.98 12.08
CA LYS A 16 7.99 6.39 11.30
C LYS A 16 8.49 5.74 10.01
N THR A 17 9.36 6.43 9.28
CA THR A 17 9.97 5.90 8.05
C THR A 17 10.87 4.70 8.36
N GLY A 18 11.67 4.75 9.42
CA GLY A 18 12.50 3.63 9.86
C GLY A 18 11.70 2.37 10.19
N LEU A 19 10.52 2.51 10.80
CA LEU A 19 9.60 1.38 11.01
C LEU A 19 9.12 0.80 9.67
N ALA A 20 8.76 1.64 8.72
CA ALA A 20 8.32 1.21 7.40
C ALA A 20 9.44 0.51 6.59
N GLU A 21 10.69 0.98 6.70
CA GLU A 21 11.87 0.37 6.08
C GLU A 21 12.09 -1.10 6.50
N MET A 22 11.72 -1.46 7.74
CA MET A 22 11.85 -2.83 8.25
C MET A 22 10.96 -3.84 7.52
N LEU A 23 9.95 -3.39 6.78
CA LEU A 23 9.00 -4.23 6.04
C LEU A 23 9.47 -4.54 4.62
N LYS A 24 10.54 -3.91 4.13
CA LYS A 24 11.05 -4.11 2.76
C LYS A 24 11.41 -5.57 2.48
N GLY A 25 11.14 -6.01 1.26
CA GLY A 25 11.35 -7.38 0.81
C GLY A 25 10.23 -8.34 1.20
N GLY A 26 9.23 -7.87 1.96
CA GLY A 26 8.18 -8.70 2.50
C GLY A 26 6.82 -8.55 1.81
N VAL A 27 5.87 -9.34 2.31
CA VAL A 27 4.47 -9.31 1.91
C VAL A 27 3.63 -8.87 3.10
N ILE A 28 2.77 -7.87 2.89
CA ILE A 28 1.73 -7.45 3.83
C ILE A 28 0.43 -8.06 3.34
N MET A 29 -0.27 -8.80 4.21
CA MET A 29 -1.47 -9.54 3.82
C MET A 29 -2.73 -8.91 4.43
N ASP A 30 -3.73 -8.63 3.59
CA ASP A 30 -5.05 -8.18 4.04
C ASP A 30 -5.80 -9.35 4.68
N VAL A 31 -6.29 -9.18 5.91
CA VAL A 31 -6.98 -10.21 6.69
C VAL A 31 -8.27 -9.67 7.30
N VAL A 32 -9.28 -10.51 7.47
CA VAL A 32 -10.61 -10.10 7.98
C VAL A 32 -10.97 -10.74 9.32
N ASN A 33 -10.10 -11.56 9.88
CA ASN A 33 -10.30 -12.22 11.17
C ASN A 33 -8.97 -12.77 11.74
N PRO A 34 -8.95 -13.18 13.03
CA PRO A 34 -7.76 -13.75 13.68
C PRO A 34 -7.22 -15.03 13.04
N GLU A 35 -8.07 -15.84 12.41
CA GLU A 35 -7.62 -17.09 11.75
C GLU A 35 -6.82 -16.78 10.48
N GLU A 36 -7.31 -15.89 9.63
CA GLU A 36 -6.58 -15.43 8.45
C GLU A 36 -5.26 -14.74 8.85
N ALA A 37 -5.24 -13.99 9.95
CA ALA A 37 -4.03 -13.36 10.46
C ALA A 37 -2.96 -14.41 10.85
N ARG A 38 -3.33 -15.49 11.52
CA ARG A 38 -2.42 -16.60 11.83
C ARG A 38 -1.91 -17.31 10.57
N ILE A 39 -2.79 -17.50 9.58
CA ILE A 39 -2.41 -18.05 8.27
C ILE A 39 -1.38 -17.15 7.61
N ALA A 40 -1.61 -15.83 7.59
CA ALA A 40 -0.69 -14.85 7.03
C ALA A 40 0.68 -14.89 7.71
N GLU A 41 0.72 -14.85 9.05
CA GLU A 41 1.97 -14.94 9.82
C GLU A 41 2.69 -16.26 9.56
N SER A 42 1.98 -17.39 9.57
CA SER A 42 2.58 -18.71 9.29
C SER A 42 3.10 -18.83 7.85
N ALA A 43 2.51 -18.10 6.91
CA ALA A 43 2.97 -18.03 5.53
C ALA A 43 4.20 -17.15 5.34
N GLY A 44 4.61 -16.38 6.36
CA GLY A 44 5.77 -15.50 6.34
C GLY A 44 5.46 -14.06 5.98
N ALA A 45 4.23 -13.59 6.19
CA ALA A 45 3.90 -12.17 6.09
C ALA A 45 4.75 -11.34 7.06
N VAL A 46 5.19 -10.15 6.64
CA VAL A 46 5.93 -9.21 7.49
C VAL A 46 5.01 -8.29 8.29
N ALA A 47 3.76 -8.19 7.90
CA ALA A 47 2.69 -7.49 8.60
C ALA A 47 1.34 -7.98 8.07
N VAL A 48 0.27 -7.70 8.79
CA VAL A 48 -1.11 -7.89 8.33
C VAL A 48 -1.86 -6.56 8.28
N MET A 49 -2.82 -6.46 7.36
CA MET A 49 -3.73 -5.34 7.22
C MET A 49 -5.13 -5.78 7.62
N ALA A 50 -5.64 -5.27 8.73
CA ALA A 50 -6.98 -5.57 9.23
C ALA A 50 -8.04 -4.85 8.37
N LEU A 51 -8.96 -5.62 7.79
CA LEU A 51 -10.10 -5.14 7.01
C LEU A 51 -11.39 -5.83 7.47
N GLU A 52 -12.51 -5.11 7.45
CA GLU A 52 -13.82 -5.73 7.64
C GLU A 52 -14.17 -6.70 6.51
N ARG A 53 -13.81 -6.35 5.29
CA ARG A 53 -14.00 -7.14 4.06
C ARG A 53 -12.79 -6.97 3.15
N VAL A 54 -12.34 -8.06 2.53
CA VAL A 54 -11.31 -7.94 1.48
C VAL A 54 -11.84 -7.15 0.28
N PRO A 55 -10.97 -6.49 -0.50
CA PRO A 55 -11.40 -5.62 -1.60
C PRO A 55 -12.35 -6.27 -2.61
N ALA A 56 -12.21 -7.57 -2.89
CA ALA A 56 -13.13 -8.30 -3.77
C ALA A 56 -14.56 -8.34 -3.22
N ASP A 57 -14.72 -8.51 -1.91
CA ASP A 57 -16.03 -8.51 -1.25
C ASP A 57 -16.62 -7.10 -1.18
N ILE A 58 -15.81 -6.07 -0.94
CA ILE A 58 -16.25 -4.66 -0.99
C ILE A 58 -16.86 -4.35 -2.37
N ARG A 59 -16.22 -4.82 -3.46
CA ARG A 59 -16.74 -4.64 -4.82
C ARG A 59 -18.06 -5.37 -5.05
N ARG A 60 -18.12 -6.63 -4.62
CA ARG A 60 -19.31 -7.47 -4.81
C ARG A 60 -20.51 -6.94 -4.06
N ASP A 61 -20.30 -6.54 -2.79
CA ASP A 61 -21.40 -6.18 -1.88
C ASP A 61 -21.82 -4.72 -2.06
N GLY A 62 -20.94 -3.86 -2.56
CA GLY A 62 -21.19 -2.43 -2.74
C GLY A 62 -21.37 -1.68 -1.41
N GLY A 63 -22.02 -0.52 -1.47
CA GLY A 63 -22.31 0.31 -0.30
C GLY A 63 -21.11 1.08 0.22
N VAL A 64 -21.20 1.57 1.46
CA VAL A 64 -20.15 2.35 2.12
C VAL A 64 -19.24 1.41 2.89
N ALA A 65 -17.98 1.33 2.46
CA ALA A 65 -16.90 0.63 3.19
C ALA A 65 -16.24 1.59 4.18
N ARG A 66 -16.14 1.17 5.44
CA ARG A 66 -15.65 1.97 6.57
C ARG A 66 -14.47 1.30 7.25
N MET A 67 -13.89 1.99 8.23
CA MET A 67 -12.94 1.41 9.20
C MET A 67 -13.51 0.13 9.82
N SER A 68 -12.65 -0.84 10.05
CA SER A 68 -13.00 -2.10 10.73
C SER A 68 -13.45 -1.88 12.16
N ASP A 69 -14.32 -2.77 12.65
CA ASP A 69 -14.73 -2.78 14.05
C ASP A 69 -13.50 -2.89 14.98
N PRO A 70 -13.41 -2.05 16.05
CA PRO A 70 -12.31 -2.09 17.00
C PRO A 70 -12.05 -3.47 17.62
N SER A 71 -13.11 -4.23 17.92
CA SER A 71 -12.98 -5.57 18.53
C SER A 71 -12.32 -6.56 17.57
N MET A 72 -12.59 -6.44 16.27
CA MET A 72 -11.93 -7.25 15.24
C MET A 72 -10.44 -6.89 15.11
N VAL A 73 -10.11 -5.59 15.10
CA VAL A 73 -8.71 -5.13 15.06
C VAL A 73 -7.94 -5.65 16.27
N LEU A 74 -8.49 -5.53 17.48
CA LEU A 74 -7.89 -6.04 18.70
C LEU A 74 -7.73 -7.56 18.66
N GLY A 75 -8.75 -8.30 18.20
CA GLY A 75 -8.67 -9.75 18.05
C GLY A 75 -7.58 -10.21 17.08
N ILE A 76 -7.34 -9.46 16.00
CA ILE A 76 -6.21 -9.69 15.08
C ILE A 76 -4.89 -9.39 15.78
N LYS A 77 -4.76 -8.27 16.50
CA LYS A 77 -3.55 -7.92 17.26
C LYS A 77 -3.17 -8.98 18.30
N GLU A 78 -4.17 -9.55 18.98
CA GLU A 78 -3.94 -10.65 19.94
C GLU A 78 -3.53 -11.97 19.27
N ALA A 79 -3.83 -12.15 17.99
CA ALA A 79 -3.64 -13.40 17.28
C ALA A 79 -2.24 -13.57 16.68
N VAL A 80 -1.50 -12.48 16.44
CA VAL A 80 -0.21 -12.48 15.75
C VAL A 80 0.84 -11.66 16.49
N SER A 81 2.12 -11.94 16.19
CA SER A 81 3.27 -11.22 16.75
C SER A 81 3.87 -10.19 15.76
N ILE A 82 3.46 -10.26 14.49
CA ILE A 82 3.86 -9.32 13.45
C ILE A 82 3.01 -8.03 13.50
N PRO A 83 3.51 -6.90 12.97
CA PRO A 83 2.78 -5.64 12.95
C PRO A 83 1.38 -5.74 12.35
N VAL A 84 0.44 -5.01 12.95
CA VAL A 84 -0.95 -4.93 12.49
C VAL A 84 -1.26 -3.52 11.98
N MET A 85 -1.63 -3.43 10.72
CA MET A 85 -2.10 -2.23 10.08
C MET A 85 -3.63 -2.21 10.04
N ALA A 86 -4.24 -1.03 9.96
CA ALA A 86 -5.67 -0.90 9.72
C ALA A 86 -5.96 0.28 8.78
N LYS A 87 -7.12 0.24 8.10
CA LYS A 87 -7.50 1.26 7.12
C LYS A 87 -8.43 2.31 7.71
N ALA A 88 -8.11 3.59 7.43
CA ALA A 88 -9.02 4.71 7.60
C ALA A 88 -9.54 5.20 6.25
N ARG A 89 -10.74 5.75 6.20
CA ARG A 89 -11.27 6.42 5.01
C ARG A 89 -10.49 7.68 4.70
N ILE A 90 -10.32 8.01 3.43
CA ILE A 90 -9.69 9.26 3.00
C ILE A 90 -10.40 10.44 3.67
N GLY A 91 -9.60 11.32 4.31
CA GLY A 91 -10.06 12.52 5.01
C GLY A 91 -10.73 12.27 6.37
N HIS A 92 -10.88 11.02 6.80
CA HIS A 92 -11.57 10.70 8.04
C HIS A 92 -10.60 10.67 9.24
N PHE A 93 -10.13 11.83 9.69
CA PHE A 93 -9.18 11.93 10.79
C PHE A 93 -9.70 11.31 12.12
N ALA A 94 -11.01 11.29 12.36
CA ALA A 94 -11.55 10.66 13.56
C ALA A 94 -11.42 9.11 13.53
N GLU A 95 -11.53 8.45 12.36
CA GLU A 95 -11.18 7.02 12.24
C GLU A 95 -9.69 6.79 12.54
N ALA A 96 -8.82 7.66 12.04
CA ALA A 96 -7.39 7.57 12.36
C ALA A 96 -7.10 7.76 13.84
N GLN A 97 -7.81 8.67 14.53
CA GLN A 97 -7.69 8.83 15.99
C GLN A 97 -8.13 7.57 16.75
N VAL A 98 -9.21 6.91 16.31
CA VAL A 98 -9.64 5.63 16.89
C VAL A 98 -8.58 4.56 16.68
N LEU A 99 -8.03 4.43 15.47
CA LEU A 99 -6.99 3.43 15.17
C LEU A 99 -5.71 3.69 15.95
N GLN A 100 -5.29 4.95 16.11
CA GLN A 100 -4.16 5.29 16.97
C GLN A 100 -4.44 4.94 18.44
N ALA A 101 -5.66 5.15 18.93
CA ALA A 101 -6.04 4.77 20.30
C ALA A 101 -6.10 3.24 20.49
N LEU A 102 -6.29 2.46 19.43
CA LEU A 102 -6.16 1.00 19.43
C LEU A 102 -4.69 0.54 19.32
N GLU A 103 -3.74 1.51 19.24
CA GLU A 103 -2.31 1.25 19.11
C GLU A 103 -1.99 0.32 17.92
N VAL A 104 -2.62 0.54 16.75
CA VAL A 104 -2.19 -0.13 15.53
C VAL A 104 -0.80 0.34 15.12
N ASP A 105 -0.03 -0.53 14.47
CA ASP A 105 1.35 -0.21 14.10
C ASP A 105 1.44 0.73 12.91
N TYR A 106 0.44 0.71 12.00
CA TYR A 106 0.33 1.62 10.85
C TYR A 106 -1.13 1.88 10.51
N ILE A 107 -1.41 3.06 9.95
CA ILE A 107 -2.72 3.41 9.39
C ILE A 107 -2.59 3.55 7.87
N ASP A 108 -3.40 2.85 7.10
CA ASP A 108 -3.53 3.05 5.65
C ASP A 108 -4.74 3.96 5.37
N GLU A 109 -4.47 5.22 4.99
CA GLU A 109 -5.50 6.11 4.46
C GLU A 109 -5.81 5.66 3.04
N SER A 110 -6.94 4.98 2.86
CA SER A 110 -7.15 4.08 1.74
C SER A 110 -8.34 4.42 0.85
N GLU A 111 -8.07 4.47 -0.46
CA GLU A 111 -9.07 4.54 -1.54
C GLU A 111 -9.98 3.30 -1.62
N VAL A 112 -9.57 2.18 -1.03
CA VAL A 112 -10.38 0.94 -0.97
C VAL A 112 -11.64 1.17 -0.17
N LEU A 113 -11.56 1.95 0.91
CA LEU A 113 -12.72 2.40 1.67
C LEU A 113 -13.43 3.56 0.95
N THR A 114 -14.67 3.82 1.32
CA THR A 114 -15.42 4.94 0.77
C THR A 114 -14.88 6.25 1.35
N PRO A 115 -14.41 7.21 0.54
CA PRO A 115 -13.90 8.48 1.06
C PRO A 115 -14.92 9.21 1.95
N ALA A 116 -14.45 9.85 3.00
CA ALA A 116 -15.24 10.72 3.86
C ALA A 116 -15.10 12.18 3.45
N ASP A 117 -13.99 12.54 2.83
CA ASP A 117 -13.74 13.86 2.26
C ASP A 117 -13.21 13.70 0.82
N GLU A 118 -13.77 14.46 -0.12
CA GLU A 118 -13.37 14.41 -1.54
C GLU A 118 -12.16 15.29 -1.85
N HIS A 119 -11.83 16.23 -0.96
CA HIS A 119 -10.83 17.26 -1.20
C HIS A 119 -9.65 17.22 -0.25
N ASN A 120 -9.86 16.79 0.99
CA ASN A 120 -8.83 16.84 2.02
C ASN A 120 -8.45 15.43 2.46
N HIS A 121 -7.14 15.19 2.47
CA HIS A 121 -6.53 14.04 3.14
C HIS A 121 -6.29 14.33 4.62
N ILE A 122 -6.07 13.27 5.40
CA ILE A 122 -5.68 13.39 6.81
C ILE A 122 -4.31 14.05 6.90
N ASP A 123 -4.16 15.03 7.80
CA ASP A 123 -2.85 15.56 8.19
C ASP A 123 -2.12 14.51 9.04
N LYS A 124 -1.18 13.82 8.42
CA LYS A 124 -0.46 12.68 9.02
C LYS A 124 0.62 13.10 10.00
N LEU A 125 1.02 14.38 9.94
CA LEU A 125 1.98 14.94 10.88
C LEU A 125 1.37 15.11 12.28
N ALA A 126 0.04 15.24 12.37
CA ALA A 126 -0.68 15.34 13.64
C ALA A 126 -0.81 14.00 14.42
N PHE A 127 -0.26 12.89 13.90
CA PHE A 127 -0.36 11.56 14.51
C PHE A 127 1.02 11.01 14.84
N ASP A 128 1.11 10.14 15.84
CA ASP A 128 2.35 9.44 16.20
C ASP A 128 2.56 8.17 15.36
N VAL A 129 1.46 7.52 14.94
CA VAL A 129 1.47 6.31 14.12
C VAL A 129 1.87 6.63 12.68
N PRO A 130 2.70 5.78 12.01
CA PRO A 130 3.04 5.94 10.60
C PRO A 130 1.86 5.67 9.67
N PHE A 131 1.76 6.45 8.59
CA PHE A 131 0.73 6.29 7.57
C PHE A 131 1.26 5.67 6.28
N VAL A 132 0.44 4.80 5.71
CA VAL A 132 0.56 4.26 4.36
C VAL A 132 -0.46 4.96 3.46
N CYS A 133 -0.07 5.30 2.23
CA CYS A 133 -0.98 5.89 1.24
C CYS A 133 -0.79 5.28 -0.13
N GLY A 134 -1.89 5.18 -0.87
CA GLY A 134 -1.89 4.77 -2.27
C GLY A 134 -1.55 5.90 -3.23
N ALA A 135 -0.89 5.57 -4.35
CA ALA A 135 -0.64 6.49 -5.45
C ALA A 135 -0.75 5.78 -6.81
N THR A 136 -1.22 6.51 -7.82
CA THR A 136 -1.32 6.05 -9.21
C THR A 136 -0.16 6.56 -10.08
N ASN A 137 0.50 7.63 -9.64
CA ASN A 137 1.59 8.30 -10.34
C ASN A 137 2.49 9.05 -9.36
N LEU A 138 3.61 9.59 -9.86
CA LEU A 138 4.57 10.28 -9.01
C LEU A 138 4.01 11.53 -8.34
N GLY A 139 3.21 12.33 -9.05
CA GLY A 139 2.64 13.56 -8.47
C GLY A 139 1.76 13.27 -7.26
N GLU A 140 0.93 12.22 -7.33
CA GLU A 140 0.13 11.78 -6.20
C GLU A 140 1.00 11.27 -5.05
N ALA A 141 2.03 10.46 -5.32
CA ALA A 141 2.97 9.98 -4.31
C ALA A 141 3.64 11.15 -3.57
N LEU A 142 4.09 12.17 -4.31
CA LEU A 142 4.76 13.35 -3.73
C LEU A 142 3.81 14.21 -2.87
N ARG A 143 2.51 14.30 -3.24
CA ARG A 143 1.52 14.95 -2.38
C ARG A 143 1.34 14.20 -1.07
N ARG A 144 1.18 12.87 -1.12
CA ARG A 144 1.07 12.03 0.09
C ARG A 144 2.30 12.16 1.00
N LEU A 145 3.50 12.23 0.41
CA LEU A 145 4.74 12.50 1.16
C LEU A 145 4.72 13.87 1.83
N GLY A 146 4.27 14.90 1.11
CA GLY A 146 4.10 16.24 1.68
C GLY A 146 3.11 16.33 2.84
N GLU A 147 2.17 15.38 2.93
CA GLU A 147 1.22 15.23 4.03
C GLU A 147 1.77 14.37 5.19
N GLY A 148 2.97 13.82 5.07
CA GLY A 148 3.62 13.02 6.10
C GLY A 148 3.43 11.50 5.97
N ALA A 149 3.10 10.96 4.79
CA ALA A 149 3.07 9.51 4.57
C ALA A 149 4.45 8.90 4.77
N ALA A 150 4.53 7.81 5.56
CA ALA A 150 5.77 7.08 5.86
C ALA A 150 6.00 5.88 4.93
N MET A 151 5.03 5.52 4.11
CA MET A 151 5.10 4.50 3.06
C MET A 151 4.15 4.88 1.92
N ILE A 152 4.60 4.67 0.70
CA ILE A 152 3.75 4.76 -0.50
C ILE A 152 3.53 3.35 -1.05
N ARG A 153 2.30 3.07 -1.47
CA ARG A 153 1.99 1.88 -2.27
C ARG A 153 1.33 2.27 -3.59
N SER A 154 1.47 1.43 -4.62
CA SER A 154 0.60 1.61 -5.78
C SER A 154 -0.86 1.38 -5.35
N LYS A 155 -1.80 2.05 -5.99
CA LYS A 155 -3.23 1.74 -5.81
C LYS A 155 -3.59 0.45 -6.53
N GLY A 156 -3.08 0.25 -7.75
CA GLY A 156 -3.53 -0.80 -8.63
C GLY A 156 -5.04 -0.72 -8.80
N GLU A 157 -5.70 -1.87 -8.97
CA GLU A 157 -7.15 -1.97 -8.85
C GLU A 157 -7.48 -3.13 -7.91
N ALA A 158 -7.59 -2.81 -6.62
CA ALA A 158 -7.69 -3.79 -5.54
C ALA A 158 -8.91 -4.71 -5.69
N GLY A 159 -8.75 -6.00 -5.38
CA GLY A 159 -9.82 -7.00 -5.44
C GLY A 159 -10.15 -7.52 -6.83
N THR A 160 -9.33 -7.23 -7.84
CA THR A 160 -9.58 -7.65 -9.23
C THR A 160 -8.81 -8.91 -9.64
N GLY A 161 -7.73 -9.27 -8.94
CA GLY A 161 -6.83 -10.34 -9.42
C GLY A 161 -6.18 -10.03 -10.78
N ASN A 162 -6.11 -8.75 -11.16
CA ASN A 162 -5.53 -8.27 -12.41
C ASN A 162 -4.53 -7.15 -12.13
N VAL A 163 -3.26 -7.39 -12.43
CA VAL A 163 -2.14 -6.50 -12.09
C VAL A 163 -1.92 -5.34 -13.07
N VAL A 164 -2.69 -5.25 -14.17
CA VAL A 164 -2.42 -4.27 -15.23
C VAL A 164 -2.33 -2.84 -14.71
N GLU A 165 -3.22 -2.45 -13.79
CA GLU A 165 -3.20 -1.11 -13.18
C GLU A 165 -2.03 -0.93 -12.21
N ALA A 166 -1.69 -1.95 -11.42
CA ALA A 166 -0.51 -1.91 -10.55
C ALA A 166 0.78 -1.76 -11.38
N VAL A 167 0.91 -2.49 -12.48
CA VAL A 167 2.02 -2.34 -13.44
C VAL A 167 2.09 -0.91 -13.98
N ARG A 168 0.97 -0.35 -14.39
CA ARG A 168 0.89 1.03 -14.90
C ARG A 168 1.36 2.02 -13.85
N HIS A 169 0.85 1.93 -12.62
CA HIS A 169 1.20 2.83 -11.53
C HIS A 169 2.69 2.72 -11.14
N MET A 170 3.21 1.51 -11.00
CA MET A 170 4.63 1.30 -10.71
C MET A 170 5.53 1.92 -11.80
N ARG A 171 5.17 1.75 -13.08
CA ARG A 171 5.90 2.35 -14.19
C ARG A 171 5.82 3.87 -14.20
N GLU A 172 4.65 4.46 -13.93
CA GLU A 172 4.46 5.91 -13.83
C GLU A 172 5.32 6.51 -12.70
N ILE A 173 5.29 5.90 -11.51
CA ILE A 173 6.08 6.35 -10.37
C ILE A 173 7.58 6.21 -10.66
N THR A 174 8.05 5.01 -11.03
CA THR A 174 9.49 4.75 -11.20
C THR A 174 10.09 5.49 -12.39
N SER A 175 9.36 5.64 -13.51
CA SER A 175 9.82 6.44 -14.64
C SER A 175 9.82 7.94 -14.33
N GLY A 176 8.85 8.40 -13.55
CA GLY A 176 8.78 9.78 -13.06
C GLY A 176 9.99 10.11 -12.18
N ILE A 177 10.34 9.25 -11.23
CA ILE A 177 11.53 9.40 -10.38
C ILE A 177 12.80 9.50 -11.24
N ARG A 178 12.97 8.59 -12.20
CA ARG A 178 14.13 8.62 -13.10
C ARG A 178 14.21 9.92 -13.92
N ARG A 179 13.06 10.45 -14.36
CA ARG A 179 13.02 11.75 -15.05
C ARG A 179 13.43 12.89 -14.14
N LEU A 180 12.90 12.96 -12.92
CA LEU A 180 13.25 14.01 -11.95
C LEU A 180 14.75 14.01 -11.64
N ALA A 181 15.36 12.84 -11.45
CA ALA A 181 16.78 12.72 -11.16
C ALA A 181 17.71 13.19 -12.28
N GLN A 182 17.18 13.40 -13.51
CA GLN A 182 17.92 13.89 -14.66
C GLN A 182 17.77 15.40 -14.89
N LEU A 183 16.84 16.07 -14.18
CA LEU A 183 16.57 17.48 -14.34
C LEU A 183 17.64 18.35 -13.66
N GLY A 184 17.98 19.50 -14.28
CA GLY A 184 18.72 20.55 -13.63
C GLY A 184 17.93 21.18 -12.48
N ARG A 185 18.66 21.73 -11.51
CA ARG A 185 18.06 22.34 -10.32
C ARG A 185 17.05 23.46 -10.68
N GLU A 186 17.30 24.19 -11.75
CA GLU A 186 16.47 25.26 -12.26
C GLU A 186 15.16 24.76 -12.90
N GLU A 187 15.09 23.49 -13.31
CA GLU A 187 13.91 22.88 -13.92
C GLU A 187 12.95 22.31 -12.88
N LEU A 188 13.44 22.00 -11.66
CA LEU A 188 12.62 21.38 -10.60
C LEU A 188 11.39 22.20 -10.18
N PRO A 189 11.41 23.57 -10.14
CA PRO A 189 10.21 24.34 -9.87
C PRO A 189 9.10 24.14 -10.91
N SER A 190 9.46 23.99 -12.20
CA SER A 190 8.50 23.68 -13.26
C SER A 190 7.95 22.28 -13.12
N ALA A 191 8.83 21.29 -12.86
CA ALA A 191 8.42 19.92 -12.61
C ALA A 191 7.47 19.79 -11.41
N ALA A 192 7.73 20.52 -10.31
CA ALA A 192 6.86 20.55 -9.13
C ALA A 192 5.45 21.10 -9.47
N LYS A 193 5.40 22.14 -10.30
CA LYS A 193 4.13 22.70 -10.79
C LYS A 193 3.36 21.69 -11.65
N ASP A 194 4.04 21.01 -12.58
CA ASP A 194 3.42 20.05 -13.49
C ASP A 194 2.93 18.80 -12.73
N LEU A 195 3.64 18.39 -11.67
CA LEU A 195 3.27 17.29 -10.79
C LEU A 195 2.24 17.67 -9.72
N ASN A 196 1.90 18.95 -9.58
CA ASN A 196 1.10 19.50 -8.48
C ASN A 196 1.62 19.02 -7.10
N ALA A 197 2.93 19.08 -6.89
CA ALA A 197 3.59 18.54 -5.72
C ALA A 197 4.44 19.58 -4.99
N PRO A 198 4.69 19.45 -3.68
CA PRO A 198 5.54 20.36 -2.92
C PRO A 198 6.97 20.36 -3.48
N LEU A 199 7.51 21.55 -3.76
CA LEU A 199 8.84 21.70 -4.37
C LEU A 199 9.96 21.04 -3.55
N GLU A 200 9.87 21.09 -2.23
CA GLU A 200 10.89 20.49 -1.35
C GLU A 200 10.93 18.98 -1.49
N VAL A 201 9.75 18.31 -1.56
CA VAL A 201 9.66 16.87 -1.79
C VAL A 201 10.19 16.49 -3.19
N VAL A 202 9.88 17.31 -4.21
CA VAL A 202 10.41 17.13 -5.58
C VAL A 202 11.95 17.21 -5.59
N ARG A 203 12.54 18.18 -4.88
CA ARG A 203 13.99 18.33 -4.75
C ARG A 203 14.64 17.16 -4.03
N GLU A 204 14.01 16.68 -2.97
CA GLU A 204 14.49 15.53 -2.21
C GLU A 204 14.52 14.27 -3.09
N VAL A 205 13.41 13.94 -3.77
CA VAL A 205 13.32 12.80 -4.69
C VAL A 205 14.29 12.92 -5.86
N ALA A 206 14.45 14.10 -6.45
CA ALA A 206 15.42 14.34 -7.52
C ALA A 206 16.86 14.08 -7.04
N THR A 207 17.17 14.45 -5.80
CA THR A 207 18.51 14.26 -5.21
C THR A 207 18.78 12.81 -4.85
N LEU A 208 17.78 12.10 -4.28
CA LEU A 208 17.88 10.71 -3.86
C LEU A 208 17.82 9.74 -5.05
N GLY A 209 17.14 10.09 -6.13
CA GLY A 209 16.82 9.17 -7.22
C GLY A 209 15.85 8.06 -6.82
N SER A 210 15.17 8.22 -5.68
CA SER A 210 14.15 7.33 -5.11
C SER A 210 13.19 8.13 -4.25
N LEU A 211 12.06 7.53 -3.85
CA LEU A 211 11.25 8.11 -2.77
C LEU A 211 12.03 8.06 -1.44
N PRO A 212 11.81 9.03 -0.52
CA PRO A 212 12.43 9.02 0.82
C PRO A 212 11.76 8.02 1.80
N VAL A 213 10.80 7.25 1.32
CA VAL A 213 10.04 6.23 2.05
C VAL A 213 9.88 4.98 1.19
N PRO A 214 9.59 3.80 1.78
CA PRO A 214 9.37 2.59 1.00
C PRO A 214 8.25 2.74 -0.05
N LEU A 215 8.47 2.16 -1.24
CA LEU A 215 7.51 2.05 -2.32
C LEU A 215 7.07 0.59 -2.46
N PHE A 216 5.87 0.26 -2.01
CA PHE A 216 5.30 -1.08 -2.15
C PHE A 216 4.34 -1.16 -3.34
N CYS A 217 4.07 -2.37 -3.81
CA CYS A 217 3.02 -2.63 -4.78
C CYS A 217 1.76 -3.13 -4.10
N ALA A 218 0.60 -2.67 -4.55
CA ALA A 218 -0.72 -3.17 -4.19
C ALA A 218 -1.65 -3.19 -5.40
N GLY A 219 -2.66 -4.06 -5.33
CA GLY A 219 -3.77 -4.12 -6.27
C GLY A 219 -3.59 -5.16 -7.40
N GLY A 220 -4.34 -6.25 -7.31
CA GLY A 220 -4.47 -7.23 -8.37
C GLY A 220 -3.51 -8.42 -8.34
N ILE A 221 -2.55 -8.49 -7.40
CA ILE A 221 -1.65 -9.63 -7.27
C ILE A 221 -2.45 -10.89 -6.90
N ALA A 222 -2.35 -11.95 -7.70
CA ALA A 222 -3.05 -13.22 -7.50
C ALA A 222 -2.13 -14.45 -7.61
N THR A 223 -0.94 -14.28 -8.20
CA THR A 223 0.01 -15.37 -8.43
C THR A 223 1.42 -15.00 -7.95
N PRO A 224 2.30 -16.00 -7.70
CA PRO A 224 3.71 -15.75 -7.39
C PRO A 224 4.43 -14.94 -8.49
N ALA A 225 4.12 -15.24 -9.76
CA ALA A 225 4.72 -14.51 -10.88
C ALA A 225 4.30 -13.03 -10.92
N ASP A 226 3.04 -12.70 -10.52
CA ASP A 226 2.61 -11.31 -10.37
C ASP A 226 3.45 -10.59 -9.30
N ALA A 227 3.64 -11.23 -8.14
CA ALA A 227 4.44 -10.67 -7.05
C ALA A 227 5.89 -10.41 -7.48
N ALA A 228 6.52 -11.38 -8.15
CA ALA A 228 7.87 -11.23 -8.69
C ALA A 228 7.95 -10.12 -9.75
N LEU A 229 6.95 -9.99 -10.63
CA LEU A 229 6.87 -8.91 -11.62
C LEU A 229 6.88 -7.53 -10.93
N MET A 230 6.10 -7.35 -9.86
CA MET A 230 6.04 -6.06 -9.16
C MET A 230 7.39 -5.70 -8.54
N MET A 231 8.06 -6.66 -7.91
CA MET A 231 9.40 -6.46 -7.36
C MET A 231 10.42 -6.08 -8.45
N GLN A 232 10.38 -6.74 -9.62
CA GLN A 232 11.23 -6.42 -10.76
C GLN A 232 10.92 -5.04 -11.39
N LEU A 233 9.72 -4.52 -11.20
CA LEU A 233 9.34 -3.16 -11.61
C LEU A 233 9.79 -2.09 -10.60
N GLY A 234 10.42 -2.49 -9.50
CA GLY A 234 10.98 -1.58 -8.50
C GLY A 234 10.14 -1.41 -7.24
N ALA A 235 9.16 -2.28 -7.00
CA ALA A 235 8.54 -2.36 -5.69
C ALA A 235 9.53 -2.89 -4.66
N GLU A 236 9.40 -2.41 -3.43
CA GLU A 236 10.23 -2.82 -2.29
C GLU A 236 9.48 -3.80 -1.37
N GLY A 237 8.30 -4.23 -1.77
CA GLY A 237 7.44 -5.22 -1.12
C GLY A 237 6.06 -5.23 -1.76
N ASN A 238 5.21 -6.16 -1.33
CA ASN A 238 3.88 -6.37 -1.90
C ASN A 238 2.79 -6.35 -0.83
N PHE A 239 1.65 -5.72 -1.14
CA PHE A 239 0.39 -5.89 -0.43
C PHE A 239 -0.49 -6.87 -1.21
N VAL A 240 -0.99 -7.92 -0.55
CA VAL A 240 -1.83 -8.93 -1.18
C VAL A 240 -2.98 -9.31 -0.25
N GLY A 241 -4.20 -9.19 -0.73
CA GLY A 241 -5.40 -9.54 0.05
C GLY A 241 -6.22 -10.62 -0.66
N SER A 242 -7.17 -10.21 -1.48
CA SER A 242 -8.09 -11.11 -2.18
C SER A 242 -7.38 -12.20 -2.98
N GLY A 243 -6.21 -11.92 -3.55
CA GLY A 243 -5.41 -12.90 -4.31
C GLY A 243 -4.99 -14.12 -3.49
N ILE A 244 -4.83 -13.97 -2.18
CA ILE A 244 -4.53 -15.08 -1.26
C ILE A 244 -5.84 -15.67 -0.73
N PHE A 245 -6.67 -14.89 -0.05
CA PHE A 245 -7.81 -15.40 0.72
C PHE A 245 -9.04 -15.76 -0.13
N LYS A 246 -9.05 -15.46 -1.42
CA LYS A 246 -10.04 -15.94 -2.40
C LYS A 246 -9.51 -17.07 -3.31
N SER A 247 -8.32 -17.59 -3.04
CA SER A 247 -7.79 -18.78 -3.70
C SER A 247 -8.33 -20.06 -3.04
N SER A 248 -8.13 -21.20 -3.71
CA SER A 248 -8.56 -22.52 -3.20
C SER A 248 -7.75 -22.98 -1.98
N ASP A 249 -6.53 -22.47 -1.78
CA ASP A 249 -5.63 -22.80 -0.66
C ASP A 249 -4.85 -21.55 -0.23
N PRO A 250 -5.41 -20.72 0.68
CA PRO A 250 -4.81 -19.47 1.10
C PRO A 250 -3.42 -19.62 1.75
N GLU A 251 -3.22 -20.62 2.59
CA GLU A 251 -1.94 -20.82 3.28
C GLU A 251 -0.82 -21.13 2.29
N ARG A 252 -1.05 -22.08 1.39
CA ARG A 252 -0.08 -22.43 0.36
C ARG A 252 0.16 -21.29 -0.62
N ARG A 253 -0.90 -20.58 -1.01
CA ARG A 253 -0.82 -19.40 -1.89
C ARG A 253 -0.01 -18.29 -1.23
N GLY A 254 -0.26 -18.00 0.03
CA GLY A 254 0.47 -17.01 0.81
C GLY A 254 1.97 -17.31 0.86
N ARG A 255 2.36 -18.52 1.22
CA ARG A 255 3.77 -18.96 1.22
C ARG A 255 4.43 -18.83 -0.13
N ALA A 256 3.74 -19.21 -1.20
CA ALA A 256 4.26 -19.11 -2.56
C ALA A 256 4.48 -17.67 -3.01
N ILE A 257 3.59 -16.75 -2.63
CA ILE A 257 3.72 -15.31 -2.90
C ILE A 257 4.87 -14.70 -2.09
N VAL A 258 5.05 -15.08 -0.81
CA VAL A 258 6.19 -14.67 0.02
C VAL A 258 7.50 -15.13 -0.60
N GLU A 259 7.60 -16.40 -0.99
CA GLU A 259 8.78 -16.98 -1.64
C GLU A 259 9.13 -16.23 -2.93
N ALA A 260 8.13 -15.96 -3.78
CA ALA A 260 8.33 -15.23 -5.04
C ALA A 260 8.67 -13.74 -4.82
N THR A 261 8.15 -13.11 -3.77
CA THR A 261 8.52 -11.73 -3.40
C THR A 261 9.97 -11.68 -2.92
N THR A 262 10.38 -12.61 -2.07
CA THR A 262 11.75 -12.67 -1.52
C THR A 262 12.79 -13.00 -2.60
N HIS A 263 12.45 -13.89 -3.52
CA HIS A 263 13.37 -14.43 -4.53
C HIS A 263 12.97 -14.02 -5.96
N PHE A 264 12.41 -12.85 -6.12
CA PHE A 264 11.84 -12.35 -7.37
C PHE A 264 12.83 -12.31 -8.56
N ALA A 265 14.13 -12.23 -8.31
CA ALA A 265 15.17 -12.23 -9.33
C ALA A 265 15.61 -13.64 -9.77
N ASP A 266 15.12 -14.70 -9.11
CA ASP A 266 15.41 -16.10 -9.41
C ASP A 266 14.20 -16.77 -10.07
N PRO A 267 14.17 -16.91 -11.41
CA PRO A 267 13.04 -17.46 -12.12
C PRO A 267 12.79 -18.94 -11.83
N GLU A 268 13.81 -19.71 -11.43
CA GLU A 268 13.65 -21.13 -11.07
C GLU A 268 12.90 -21.27 -9.75
N ARG A 269 13.22 -20.43 -8.77
CA ARG A 269 12.50 -20.38 -7.49
C ARG A 269 11.07 -19.88 -7.67
N VAL A 270 10.84 -18.86 -8.49
CA VAL A 270 9.50 -18.35 -8.80
C VAL A 270 8.68 -19.45 -9.52
N ALA A 271 9.28 -20.19 -10.45
CA ALA A 271 8.63 -21.30 -11.13
C ALA A 271 8.27 -22.43 -10.15
N ALA A 272 9.18 -22.81 -9.26
CA ALA A 272 8.92 -23.81 -8.24
C ALA A 272 7.79 -23.38 -7.28
N ALA A 273 7.81 -22.14 -6.82
CA ALA A 273 6.77 -21.56 -5.97
C ALA A 273 5.39 -21.50 -6.68
N SER A 274 5.38 -21.37 -7.99
CA SER A 274 4.12 -21.30 -8.78
C SER A 274 3.49 -22.66 -9.03
N ALA A 275 4.20 -23.77 -8.80
CA ALA A 275 3.73 -25.08 -9.17
C ALA A 275 2.66 -25.64 -8.22
N GLY A 276 1.59 -26.21 -8.77
CA GLY A 276 0.60 -26.99 -8.06
C GLY A 276 -0.22 -26.22 -7.01
N LEU A 277 -0.41 -24.91 -7.17
CA LEU A 277 -1.13 -24.06 -6.21
C LEU A 277 -2.66 -24.13 -6.30
N GLY A 278 -3.21 -24.93 -7.21
CA GLY A 278 -4.65 -24.94 -7.47
C GLY A 278 -5.11 -23.66 -8.17
N GLU A 279 -6.42 -23.41 -8.15
CA GLU A 279 -7.01 -22.25 -8.81
C GLU A 279 -6.65 -20.94 -8.08
N ALA A 280 -6.22 -19.94 -8.84
CA ALA A 280 -6.12 -18.57 -8.36
C ALA A 280 -7.52 -17.95 -8.21
N MET A 281 -7.62 -16.80 -7.54
CA MET A 281 -8.88 -16.06 -7.53
C MET A 281 -9.33 -15.75 -8.96
N ALA A 282 -10.63 -15.82 -9.22
CA ALA A 282 -11.19 -15.37 -10.49
C ALA A 282 -10.92 -13.88 -10.68
N GLY A 283 -10.28 -13.50 -11.79
CA GLY A 283 -9.96 -12.13 -12.10
C GLY A 283 -11.14 -11.35 -12.68
N LEU A 284 -11.04 -10.01 -12.63
CA LEU A 284 -11.98 -9.06 -13.24
C LEU A 284 -11.28 -8.25 -14.33
N GLU A 285 -11.98 -8.02 -15.44
CA GLU A 285 -11.48 -7.17 -16.51
C GLU A 285 -11.63 -5.69 -16.15
N ILE A 286 -10.52 -4.96 -16.20
CA ILE A 286 -10.48 -3.54 -15.83
C ILE A 286 -11.36 -2.68 -16.73
N GLY A 287 -11.43 -3.01 -18.03
CA GLY A 287 -12.28 -2.29 -18.98
C GLY A 287 -13.76 -2.32 -18.62
N GLN A 288 -14.25 -3.41 -18.06
CA GLN A 288 -15.64 -3.53 -17.60
C GLN A 288 -15.88 -2.67 -16.34
N LEU A 289 -14.93 -2.63 -15.40
CA LEU A 289 -15.00 -1.80 -14.21
C LEU A 289 -14.95 -0.31 -14.58
N ALA A 290 -14.11 0.08 -15.52
CA ALA A 290 -14.03 1.45 -16.02
C ALA A 290 -15.36 1.88 -16.68
N ALA A 291 -15.94 1.03 -17.51
CA ALA A 291 -17.22 1.29 -18.17
C ALA A 291 -18.40 1.43 -17.18
N SER A 292 -18.36 0.75 -16.04
CA SER A 292 -19.37 0.83 -14.98
C SER A 292 -19.11 1.94 -13.96
N GLY A 293 -18.00 2.68 -14.07
CA GLY A 293 -17.59 3.68 -13.07
C GLY A 293 -17.20 3.09 -11.71
N SER A 294 -16.81 1.82 -11.67
CA SER A 294 -16.54 1.06 -10.44
C SER A 294 -15.06 0.99 -10.06
N LEU A 295 -14.21 1.82 -10.68
CA LEU A 295 -12.78 1.90 -10.31
C LEU A 295 -12.61 2.53 -8.93
N LEU A 296 -11.79 1.90 -8.08
CA LEU A 296 -11.46 2.41 -6.74
C LEU A 296 -10.26 3.37 -6.78
N GLN A 297 -9.32 3.14 -7.70
CA GLN A 297 -8.05 3.87 -7.79
C GLN A 297 -8.20 5.39 -7.98
N GLY A 298 -9.31 5.84 -8.55
CA GLY A 298 -9.56 7.27 -8.77
C GLY A 298 -9.97 8.05 -7.51
N ARG A 299 -10.24 7.36 -6.39
CA ARG A 299 -10.63 8.01 -5.14
C ARG A 299 -9.46 8.73 -4.51
N GLY A 300 -9.66 9.99 -4.08
CA GLY A 300 -8.65 10.81 -3.40
C GLY A 300 -7.39 11.07 -4.23
N ALA A 301 -7.52 11.26 -5.54
CA ALA A 301 -6.41 11.54 -6.45
C ALA A 301 -5.97 13.02 -6.40
#